data_cb1cfc96556b6e3456845abe92a8d8c9
#
_entry.id   cb1cfc96556b6e3456845abe92a8d8c9
#
_cell.length_a   1.000
_cell.length_b   1.000
_cell.length_c   1.000
_cell.angle_alpha   90.00
_cell.angle_beta   90.00
_cell.angle_gamma   90.00
#
_symmetry.space_group_name_H-M   'P 1'
#
loop_
_entity.id
_entity.type
_entity.pdbx_description
1 polymer ?
#
loop_
_entity_poly.entity_id
_entity_poly.type
_entity_poly.pdbx_seq_one_letter_code
_entity_poly.pdbx_strand_id
1 'polypeptide(L)'
;MKDPNSLPQDPMLAELVKMSRRKTLTRRTALAGAAGVGAALGLAACAPAGNNGTPSEALVPATDVSDSEKVLVWNNWPGYMDLSEDELSRPTLDRFQEESGISVEYLEEYNDNDDWYGVNRNELIAGKDVGADLVCPTEWLAARLVRDGQVQKLDIANMANHKNIAPAYLGAAYDANREYTVPYQGILGGIAYNKELYKELTGKDAPETVEDLWAPELNGRVVLLSEMRDSVGVIALAKGLDIASDSSFTEDAFNGVIDDIAGLYADSKIKAFAGNEYMDGFANDEYVAGIVWSGDVIQMNFSAGFEKYGFFLPASGGTISADVFTVPMGATHKKNAEALINYYYDPVNAAELAAWVNYITPVVGAYEEAIKLDPELAENKLIFPDEAFLASTHAFRALTAAEEQSFATAWGRVQLGA
;
A
#
# COMPACT_ATOMS: atom_id res chain seq x y z
N MET A 1 -10.90 -40.05 -21.94
CA MET A 1 -11.22 -39.11 -20.83
C MET A 1 -9.96 -38.99 -20.00
N LYS A 2 -9.39 -37.78 -19.90
CA LYS A 2 -8.22 -37.53 -19.01
C LYS A 2 -8.70 -37.56 -17.57
N ASP A 3 -7.94 -38.20 -16.71
CA ASP A 3 -8.20 -38.27 -15.25
C ASP A 3 -8.23 -36.83 -14.68
N PRO A 4 -9.33 -36.39 -14.06
CA PRO A 4 -9.47 -35.06 -13.50
C PRO A 4 -8.50 -34.77 -12.33
N ASN A 5 -7.77 -35.76 -11.85
CA ASN A 5 -6.75 -35.64 -10.80
C ASN A 5 -5.31 -35.64 -11.32
N SER A 6 -5.10 -35.79 -12.64
CA SER A 6 -3.74 -35.72 -13.19
C SER A 6 -3.15 -34.33 -13.08
N LEU A 7 -1.90 -34.22 -12.62
CA LEU A 7 -1.15 -32.98 -12.62
C LEU A 7 -0.70 -32.61 -14.05
N PRO A 8 -0.64 -31.34 -14.41
CA PRO A 8 -0.07 -30.92 -15.69
C PRO A 8 1.37 -31.43 -15.86
N GLN A 9 1.78 -31.66 -17.11
CA GLN A 9 3.15 -32.10 -17.40
C GLN A 9 4.19 -30.98 -17.21
N ASP A 10 3.77 -29.72 -17.22
CA ASP A 10 4.59 -28.57 -16.91
C ASP A 10 4.87 -28.55 -15.40
N PRO A 11 6.16 -28.52 -14.98
CA PRO A 11 6.54 -28.55 -13.57
C PRO A 11 5.98 -27.36 -12.77
N MET A 12 5.88 -26.17 -13.36
CA MET A 12 5.42 -24.94 -12.71
C MET A 12 3.90 -24.96 -12.53
N LEU A 13 3.16 -25.37 -13.54
CA LEU A 13 1.71 -25.58 -13.45
C LEU A 13 1.35 -26.72 -12.49
N ALA A 14 2.17 -27.77 -12.41
CA ALA A 14 1.97 -28.84 -11.44
C ALA A 14 2.15 -28.38 -9.99
N GLU A 15 3.08 -27.47 -9.72
CA GLU A 15 3.29 -26.87 -8.38
C GLU A 15 2.16 -25.91 -8.01
N LEU A 16 1.69 -25.07 -8.92
CA LEU A 16 0.53 -24.17 -8.70
C LEU A 16 -0.75 -24.96 -8.36
N VAL A 17 -1.01 -26.05 -9.08
CA VAL A 17 -2.15 -26.95 -8.79
C VAL A 17 -1.98 -27.63 -7.43
N LYS A 18 -0.77 -27.99 -7.02
CA LYS A 18 -0.51 -28.55 -5.68
C LYS A 18 -0.73 -27.50 -4.58
N MET A 19 -0.30 -26.24 -4.78
CA MET A 19 -0.51 -25.15 -3.83
C MET A 19 -1.99 -24.80 -3.67
N SER A 20 -2.75 -24.70 -4.76
CA SER A 20 -4.18 -24.44 -4.71
C SER A 20 -4.95 -25.55 -3.98
N ARG A 21 -4.55 -26.81 -4.15
CA ARG A 21 -5.13 -27.96 -3.44
C ARG A 21 -4.79 -27.97 -1.95
N ARG A 22 -3.63 -27.46 -1.54
CA ARG A 22 -3.25 -27.33 -0.11
C ARG A 22 -4.08 -26.28 0.62
N LYS A 23 -4.40 -25.14 -0.01
CA LYS A 23 -5.25 -24.10 0.60
C LYS A 23 -6.69 -24.55 0.85
N THR A 24 -7.22 -25.47 0.07
CA THR A 24 -8.59 -26.02 0.27
C THR A 24 -8.71 -27.06 1.38
N LEU A 25 -7.60 -27.71 1.77
CA LEU A 25 -7.60 -28.72 2.84
C LEU A 25 -7.58 -28.14 4.26
N THR A 26 -7.05 -26.92 4.45
CA THR A 26 -6.94 -26.30 5.78
C THR A 26 -8.26 -25.74 6.31
N ARG A 27 -9.24 -25.45 5.48
CA ARG A 27 -10.57 -24.96 5.92
C ARG A 27 -11.55 -26.07 6.35
N ARG A 28 -11.35 -27.30 5.91
CA ARG A 28 -12.24 -28.43 6.28
C ARG A 28 -11.83 -29.19 7.54
N THR A 29 -10.58 -29.11 7.95
CA THR A 29 -10.06 -29.79 9.15
C THR A 29 -10.29 -29.02 10.45
N ALA A 30 -10.57 -27.74 10.40
CA ALA A 30 -10.85 -26.91 11.57
C ALA A 30 -12.29 -27.07 12.14
N LEU A 31 -13.21 -27.70 11.39
CA LEU A 31 -14.60 -27.86 11.80
C LEU A 31 -14.96 -29.26 12.31
N ALA A 32 -14.03 -30.21 12.34
CA ALA A 32 -14.29 -31.59 12.77
C ALA A 32 -13.75 -31.94 14.18
N GLY A 33 -13.13 -30.98 14.89
CA GLY A 33 -12.46 -31.22 16.18
C GLY A 33 -13.16 -30.70 17.45
N ALA A 34 -14.33 -30.08 17.36
CA ALA A 34 -14.99 -29.46 18.48
C ALA A 34 -16.32 -30.12 18.85
N ALA A 35 -16.28 -31.40 19.17
CA ALA A 35 -17.41 -32.04 19.84
C ALA A 35 -16.87 -32.96 20.96
N GLY A 36 -16.87 -32.47 22.17
CA GLY A 36 -16.68 -33.28 23.35
C GLY A 36 -15.69 -32.72 24.36
N VAL A 37 -16.09 -31.90 25.29
CA VAL A 37 -16.03 -32.02 26.74
C VAL A 37 -16.70 -30.76 27.33
N GLY A 38 -17.81 -30.95 27.98
CA GLY A 38 -18.60 -29.91 28.56
C GLY A 38 -18.18 -29.53 29.98
N ALA A 39 -18.78 -28.45 30.37
CA ALA A 39 -19.22 -28.05 31.72
C ALA A 39 -18.27 -27.22 32.57
N ALA A 40 -18.78 -26.01 32.78
CA ALA A 40 -18.66 -25.21 33.99
C ALA A 40 -17.33 -24.54 34.30
N LEU A 41 -17.31 -23.23 34.06
CA LEU A 41 -16.95 -22.23 35.09
C LEU A 41 -17.19 -20.80 34.55
N GLY A 42 -18.08 -20.11 35.25
CA GLY A 42 -17.98 -18.69 35.56
C GLY A 42 -18.15 -17.67 34.40
N LEU A 43 -19.40 -17.20 34.20
CA LEU A 43 -19.68 -15.88 33.63
C LEU A 43 -19.04 -14.81 34.54
N ALA A 44 -17.80 -14.41 34.18
CA ALA A 44 -17.25 -13.16 34.66
C ALA A 44 -17.42 -12.12 33.55
N ALA A 45 -18.20 -11.09 33.85
CA ALA A 45 -18.54 -9.99 32.99
C ALA A 45 -17.30 -9.37 32.32
N CYS A 46 -17.26 -9.36 31.01
CA CYS A 46 -16.43 -8.42 30.24
C CYS A 46 -17.09 -7.03 30.33
N ALA A 47 -16.79 -6.30 31.39
CA ALA A 47 -16.88 -4.85 31.34
C ALA A 47 -15.65 -4.37 30.54
N PRO A 48 -15.76 -3.41 29.60
CA PRO A 48 -14.59 -2.79 29.03
C PRO A 48 -13.83 -2.11 30.17
N ALA A 49 -12.62 -2.59 30.43
CA ALA A 49 -11.71 -1.94 31.33
C ALA A 49 -11.43 -0.55 30.76
N GLY A 50 -11.99 0.47 31.42
CA GLY A 50 -11.57 1.84 31.19
C GLY A 50 -10.05 1.90 31.37
N ASN A 51 -9.35 2.33 30.37
CA ASN A 51 -7.91 2.46 30.36
C ASN A 51 -7.52 3.61 31.30
N ASN A 52 -7.44 3.34 32.60
CA ASN A 52 -6.73 4.19 33.54
C ASN A 52 -5.23 3.93 33.31
N GLY A 53 -4.67 4.73 32.40
CA GLY A 53 -3.29 4.59 31.94
C GLY A 53 -2.29 4.58 33.07
N THR A 54 -1.77 3.41 33.37
CA THR A 54 -0.37 3.30 33.77
C THR A 54 0.43 3.66 32.53
N PRO A 55 1.44 4.53 32.60
CA PRO A 55 2.32 4.75 31.45
C PRO A 55 2.85 3.37 31.01
N SER A 56 2.55 2.98 29.78
CA SER A 56 3.19 1.81 29.18
C SER A 56 4.69 2.06 29.25
N GLU A 57 5.48 1.14 29.82
CA GLU A 57 6.93 1.25 29.73
C GLU A 57 7.26 1.41 28.23
N ALA A 58 8.13 2.38 27.92
CA ALA A 58 8.55 2.61 26.55
C ALA A 58 9.15 1.31 26.00
N LEU A 59 8.74 0.91 24.81
CA LEU A 59 9.28 -0.27 24.15
C LEU A 59 10.78 -0.09 23.98
N VAL A 60 11.52 -1.19 24.15
CA VAL A 60 12.97 -1.23 23.99
C VAL A 60 13.28 -1.93 22.67
N PRO A 61 14.10 -1.33 21.79
CA PRO A 61 14.51 -1.97 20.55
C PRO A 61 15.14 -3.34 20.80
N ALA A 62 14.86 -4.29 19.92
CA ALA A 62 15.60 -5.55 19.92
C ALA A 62 17.10 -5.31 19.73
N THR A 63 17.92 -6.23 20.22
CA THR A 63 19.37 -6.14 20.03
C THR A 63 19.72 -6.36 18.57
N ASP A 64 20.40 -5.39 17.94
CA ASP A 64 20.86 -5.49 16.57
C ASP A 64 22.02 -6.50 16.46
N VAL A 65 21.83 -7.53 15.65
CA VAL A 65 22.82 -8.61 15.39
C VAL A 65 23.41 -8.55 13.98
N SER A 66 23.16 -7.48 13.23
CA SER A 66 23.59 -7.29 11.83
C SER A 66 25.10 -7.43 11.61
N ASP A 67 25.93 -7.20 12.64
CA ASP A 67 27.38 -7.37 12.51
C ASP A 67 27.78 -8.84 12.37
N SER A 68 27.05 -9.76 13.00
CA SER A 68 27.27 -11.21 12.96
C SER A 68 26.37 -11.94 11.95
N GLU A 69 25.23 -11.38 11.61
CA GLU A 69 24.22 -12.00 10.75
C GLU A 69 23.93 -11.10 9.54
N LYS A 70 24.35 -11.56 8.36
CA LYS A 70 24.19 -10.83 7.10
C LYS A 70 22.91 -11.27 6.39
N VAL A 71 21.78 -11.08 7.07
CA VAL A 71 20.44 -11.40 6.57
C VAL A 71 19.50 -10.21 6.82
N LEU A 72 18.44 -10.12 6.02
CA LEU A 72 17.40 -9.11 6.15
C LEU A 72 16.09 -9.71 5.66
N VAL A 73 15.01 -9.58 6.41
CA VAL A 73 13.66 -9.87 5.94
C VAL A 73 12.97 -8.55 5.64
N TRP A 74 12.59 -8.36 4.38
CA TRP A 74 11.91 -7.15 3.92
C TRP A 74 10.52 -7.47 3.43
N ASN A 75 9.50 -6.96 4.13
CA ASN A 75 8.10 -7.09 3.74
C ASN A 75 7.61 -5.81 3.05
N ASN A 76 7.06 -5.94 1.85
CA ASN A 76 6.68 -4.86 0.96
C ASN A 76 5.34 -5.15 0.26
N TRP A 77 4.90 -4.23 -0.59
CA TRP A 77 3.73 -4.33 -1.45
C TRP A 77 4.02 -5.19 -2.68
N PRO A 78 3.01 -5.88 -3.23
CA PRO A 78 3.13 -6.56 -4.52
C PRO A 78 3.53 -5.59 -5.64
N GLY A 79 4.44 -6.04 -6.52
CA GLY A 79 4.87 -5.25 -7.67
C GLY A 79 5.72 -4.00 -7.35
N TYR A 80 6.23 -3.90 -6.13
CA TYR A 80 6.99 -2.73 -5.64
C TYR A 80 8.51 -2.91 -5.70
N MET A 81 8.97 -3.85 -6.52
CA MET A 81 10.38 -4.16 -6.77
C MET A 81 10.57 -4.55 -8.22
N ASP A 82 11.71 -4.18 -8.79
CA ASP A 82 12.08 -4.59 -10.14
C ASP A 82 12.15 -6.12 -10.29
N LEU A 83 11.78 -6.58 -11.48
CA LEU A 83 11.73 -7.98 -11.83
C LEU A 83 12.40 -8.17 -13.19
N SER A 84 13.18 -9.24 -13.37
CA SER A 84 13.78 -9.56 -14.67
C SER A 84 12.70 -9.95 -15.69
N GLU A 85 13.03 -9.88 -16.99
CA GLU A 85 12.09 -10.25 -18.07
C GLU A 85 11.55 -11.69 -17.95
N ASP A 86 12.33 -12.61 -17.36
CA ASP A 86 11.94 -14.00 -17.11
C ASP A 86 11.26 -14.20 -15.74
N GLU A 87 11.04 -13.11 -15.00
CA GLU A 87 10.40 -13.09 -13.66
C GLU A 87 11.10 -13.96 -12.59
N LEU A 88 12.39 -14.29 -12.80
CA LEU A 88 13.12 -15.18 -11.90
C LEU A 88 14.03 -14.46 -10.90
N SER A 89 14.34 -13.20 -11.14
CA SER A 89 15.28 -12.42 -10.32
C SER A 89 14.82 -10.97 -10.13
N ARG A 90 15.42 -10.29 -9.16
CA ARG A 90 15.19 -8.88 -8.85
C ARG A 90 16.50 -8.12 -9.03
N PRO A 91 16.79 -7.61 -10.22
CA PRO A 91 18.14 -7.16 -10.61
C PRO A 91 18.78 -6.15 -9.65
N THR A 92 18.03 -5.14 -9.18
CA THR A 92 18.60 -4.16 -8.23
C THR A 92 18.84 -4.76 -6.85
N LEU A 93 17.96 -5.65 -6.39
CA LEU A 93 18.10 -6.32 -5.10
C LEU A 93 19.21 -7.37 -5.14
N ASP A 94 19.34 -8.11 -6.23
CA ASP A 94 20.41 -9.09 -6.41
C ASP A 94 21.78 -8.41 -6.41
N ARG A 95 21.90 -7.25 -7.07
CA ARG A 95 23.10 -6.42 -7.04
C ARG A 95 23.42 -5.92 -5.62
N PHE A 96 22.41 -5.47 -4.87
CA PHE A 96 22.59 -5.14 -3.46
C PHE A 96 23.15 -6.30 -2.64
N GLN A 97 22.58 -7.50 -2.82
CA GLN A 97 23.04 -8.70 -2.11
C GLN A 97 24.48 -9.07 -2.46
N GLU A 98 24.86 -8.95 -3.74
CA GLU A 98 26.20 -9.22 -4.22
C GLU A 98 27.22 -8.21 -3.68
N GLU A 99 26.89 -6.91 -3.68
CA GLU A 99 27.78 -5.83 -3.23
C GLU A 99 27.93 -5.77 -1.71
N SER A 100 26.84 -6.00 -0.96
CA SER A 100 26.83 -5.86 0.50
C SER A 100 27.17 -7.16 1.22
N GLY A 101 26.96 -8.31 0.58
CA GLY A 101 27.01 -9.62 1.21
C GLY A 101 25.82 -9.89 2.16
N ILE A 102 24.77 -9.04 2.14
CA ILE A 102 23.56 -9.21 2.92
C ILE A 102 22.54 -9.98 2.08
N SER A 103 22.11 -11.15 2.55
CA SER A 103 21.03 -11.93 1.93
C SER A 103 19.67 -11.33 2.32
N VAL A 104 18.80 -11.08 1.34
CA VAL A 104 17.48 -10.49 1.58
C VAL A 104 16.38 -11.50 1.25
N GLU A 105 15.54 -11.81 2.23
CA GLU A 105 14.26 -12.46 2.02
C GLU A 105 13.22 -11.35 1.73
N TYR A 106 12.75 -11.29 0.49
CA TYR A 106 11.78 -10.29 0.06
C TYR A 106 10.38 -10.90 0.04
N LEU A 107 9.47 -10.28 0.80
CA LEU A 107 8.09 -10.74 0.97
C LEU A 107 7.13 -9.67 0.41
N GLU A 108 6.06 -10.10 -0.24
CA GLU A 108 4.99 -9.26 -0.77
C GLU A 108 3.68 -9.59 -0.03
N GLU A 109 3.55 -9.12 1.21
CA GLU A 109 2.44 -9.49 2.10
C GLU A 109 1.50 -8.30 2.43
N TYR A 110 1.77 -7.12 1.89
CA TYR A 110 0.82 -6.02 1.95
C TYR A 110 -0.26 -6.20 0.88
N ASN A 111 -1.53 -6.08 1.27
CA ASN A 111 -2.65 -5.85 0.38
C ASN A 111 -3.33 -4.53 0.72
N ASP A 112 -3.29 -4.18 2.01
CA ASP A 112 -3.88 -3.00 2.61
C ASP A 112 -3.15 -2.74 3.93
N ASN A 113 -2.98 -1.48 4.32
CA ASN A 113 -2.28 -1.12 5.57
C ASN A 113 -3.03 -1.60 6.81
N ASP A 114 -4.36 -1.49 6.84
CA ASP A 114 -5.16 -1.92 7.99
C ASP A 114 -5.15 -3.44 8.15
N ASP A 115 -5.15 -4.20 7.05
CA ASP A 115 -5.00 -5.66 7.05
C ASP A 115 -3.63 -6.05 7.60
N TRP A 116 -2.54 -5.45 7.09
CA TRP A 116 -1.20 -5.73 7.58
C TRP A 116 -1.04 -5.37 9.06
N TYR A 117 -1.52 -4.19 9.47
CA TYR A 117 -1.50 -3.79 10.87
C TYR A 117 -2.35 -4.71 11.75
N GLY A 118 -3.52 -5.13 11.28
CA GLY A 118 -4.41 -6.04 11.98
C GLY A 118 -3.76 -7.39 12.30
N VAL A 119 -3.01 -7.94 11.35
CA VAL A 119 -2.26 -9.20 11.52
C VAL A 119 -1.12 -9.04 12.53
N ASN A 120 -0.36 -7.93 12.47
CA ASN A 120 0.88 -7.73 13.22
C ASN A 120 0.70 -6.95 14.53
N ARG A 121 -0.52 -6.46 14.80
CA ARG A 121 -0.81 -5.53 15.90
C ARG A 121 -0.34 -5.99 17.28
N ASN A 122 -0.53 -7.26 17.59
CA ASN A 122 -0.20 -7.77 18.94
C ASN A 122 1.31 -7.79 19.17
N GLU A 123 2.06 -8.17 18.14
CA GLU A 123 3.53 -8.20 18.15
C GLU A 123 4.10 -6.78 18.19
N LEU A 124 3.55 -5.86 17.39
CA LEU A 124 3.92 -4.44 17.37
C LEU A 124 3.72 -3.79 18.75
N ILE A 125 2.54 -3.97 19.37
CA ILE A 125 2.24 -3.43 20.70
C ILE A 125 3.16 -4.03 21.78
N ALA A 126 3.56 -5.29 21.61
CA ALA A 126 4.45 -5.97 22.55
C ALA A 126 5.94 -5.71 22.26
N GLY A 127 6.29 -4.96 21.20
CA GLY A 127 7.68 -4.73 20.78
C GLY A 127 8.38 -6.00 20.34
N LYS A 128 7.63 -6.99 19.84
CA LYS A 128 8.14 -8.28 19.38
C LYS A 128 8.36 -8.30 17.88
N ASP A 129 9.07 -9.33 17.44
CA ASP A 129 9.31 -9.62 16.04
C ASP A 129 7.95 -9.83 15.30
N VAL A 130 7.80 -9.14 14.18
CA VAL A 130 6.66 -9.25 13.24
C VAL A 130 6.97 -10.14 12.05
N GLY A 131 8.12 -10.83 12.06
CA GLY A 131 8.60 -11.64 10.95
C GLY A 131 9.26 -10.84 9.83
N ALA A 132 9.54 -9.54 10.07
CA ALA A 132 10.24 -8.68 9.12
C ALA A 132 11.12 -7.66 9.85
N ASP A 133 12.31 -7.42 9.30
CA ASP A 133 13.25 -6.40 9.80
C ASP A 133 12.98 -5.02 9.20
N LEU A 134 12.51 -4.99 7.95
CA LEU A 134 12.16 -3.79 7.21
C LEU A 134 10.74 -3.93 6.68
N VAL A 135 9.92 -2.91 6.87
CA VAL A 135 8.54 -2.86 6.41
C VAL A 135 8.27 -1.54 5.70
N CYS A 136 7.24 -1.52 4.83
CA CYS A 136 6.99 -0.38 3.95
C CYS A 136 5.52 0.11 4.04
N PRO A 137 5.06 0.58 5.22
CA PRO A 137 3.71 1.13 5.36
C PRO A 137 3.56 2.48 4.67
N THR A 138 2.34 2.86 4.34
CA THR A 138 2.02 4.24 3.97
C THR A 138 2.22 5.20 5.15
N GLU A 139 2.55 6.45 4.88
CA GLU A 139 2.91 7.48 5.88
C GLU A 139 1.93 7.59 7.05
N TRP A 140 0.64 7.43 6.80
CA TRP A 140 -0.36 7.51 7.86
C TRP A 140 -0.26 6.36 8.87
N LEU A 141 0.03 5.13 8.41
CA LEU A 141 0.29 4.01 9.30
C LEU A 141 1.66 4.17 9.97
N ALA A 142 2.68 4.60 9.23
CA ALA A 142 3.98 4.90 9.79
C ALA A 142 3.91 5.96 10.90
N ALA A 143 3.09 7.02 10.71
CA ALA A 143 2.84 8.03 11.75
C ALA A 143 2.24 7.43 13.03
N ARG A 144 1.31 6.47 12.90
CA ARG A 144 0.77 5.70 14.03
C ARG A 144 1.87 4.88 14.71
N LEU A 145 2.67 4.15 13.94
CA LEU A 145 3.76 3.31 14.48
C LEU A 145 4.80 4.15 15.23
N VAL A 146 5.18 5.32 14.70
CA VAL A 146 6.10 6.26 15.36
C VAL A 146 5.47 6.83 16.63
N ARG A 147 4.24 7.32 16.59
CA ARG A 147 3.51 7.86 17.74
C ARG A 147 3.40 6.84 18.87
N ASP A 148 3.13 5.60 18.53
CA ASP A 148 2.91 4.51 19.48
C ASP A 148 4.23 3.84 19.92
N GLY A 149 5.39 4.31 19.42
CA GLY A 149 6.73 3.82 19.77
C GLY A 149 7.01 2.40 19.27
N GLN A 150 6.38 1.98 18.18
CA GLN A 150 6.43 0.62 17.64
C GLN A 150 7.56 0.40 16.61
N VAL A 151 8.30 1.45 16.28
CA VAL A 151 9.41 1.42 15.33
C VAL A 151 10.69 1.99 15.94
N GLN A 152 11.82 1.49 15.46
CA GLN A 152 13.15 1.88 15.91
C GLN A 152 13.60 3.20 15.28
N LYS A 153 14.35 3.98 16.03
CA LYS A 153 15.08 5.12 15.46
C LYS A 153 16.23 4.61 14.59
N LEU A 154 16.30 5.13 13.37
CA LEU A 154 17.37 4.84 12.41
C LEU A 154 18.64 5.61 12.78
N ASP A 155 19.79 5.03 12.47
CA ASP A 155 21.07 5.70 12.59
C ASP A 155 21.45 6.32 11.23
N ILE A 156 21.16 7.60 11.07
CA ILE A 156 21.43 8.33 9.82
C ILE A 156 22.93 8.31 9.45
N ALA A 157 23.81 8.12 10.42
CA ALA A 157 25.25 8.00 10.14
C ALA A 157 25.61 6.76 9.30
N ASN A 158 24.77 5.73 9.32
CA ASN A 158 24.91 4.54 8.47
C ASN A 158 24.38 4.76 7.04
N MET A 159 23.67 5.87 6.78
CA MET A 159 22.98 6.14 5.53
C MET A 159 23.50 7.43 4.87
N ALA A 160 24.67 7.37 4.24
CA ALA A 160 25.30 8.54 3.60
C ALA A 160 24.42 9.18 2.51
N ASN A 161 23.53 8.38 1.89
CA ASN A 161 22.60 8.82 0.85
C ASN A 161 21.27 9.37 1.40
N HIS A 162 21.03 9.33 2.72
CA HIS A 162 19.85 9.93 3.36
C HIS A 162 19.67 11.41 2.99
N LYS A 163 20.76 12.14 2.74
CA LYS A 163 20.77 13.52 2.25
C LYS A 163 20.08 13.72 0.89
N ASN A 164 19.87 12.64 0.14
CA ASN A 164 19.23 12.67 -1.17
C ASN A 164 17.69 12.60 -1.07
N ILE A 165 17.11 12.62 0.14
CA ILE A 165 15.65 12.77 0.30
C ILE A 165 15.21 14.08 -0.35
N ALA A 166 14.24 14.02 -1.25
CA ALA A 166 13.71 15.19 -1.93
C ALA A 166 13.02 16.12 -0.92
N PRO A 167 13.20 17.47 -1.03
CA PRO A 167 12.70 18.44 -0.06
C PRO A 167 11.21 18.33 0.25
N ALA A 168 10.39 17.92 -0.72
CA ALA A 168 8.95 17.71 -0.55
C ALA A 168 8.60 16.64 0.50
N TYR A 169 9.50 15.70 0.77
CA TYR A 169 9.31 14.62 1.74
C TYR A 169 9.91 14.93 3.13
N LEU A 170 10.58 16.05 3.30
CA LEU A 170 11.10 16.48 4.59
C LEU A 170 10.04 17.26 5.37
N GLY A 171 10.21 17.33 6.71
CA GLY A 171 9.34 18.13 7.57
C GLY A 171 7.99 17.50 7.89
N ALA A 172 7.80 16.18 7.65
CA ALA A 172 6.61 15.47 8.07
C ALA A 172 6.37 15.67 9.58
N ALA A 173 5.15 16.05 9.96
CA ALA A 173 4.84 16.42 11.34
C ALA A 173 5.13 15.32 12.37
N TYR A 174 5.05 14.06 11.95
CA TYR A 174 5.30 12.89 12.79
C TYR A 174 6.78 12.48 12.87
N ASP A 175 7.60 12.90 11.87
CA ASP A 175 9.02 12.58 11.77
C ASP A 175 9.75 13.63 10.90
N ALA A 176 9.92 14.82 11.43
CA ALA A 176 10.40 16.00 10.68
C ALA A 176 11.80 15.82 10.05
N ASN A 177 12.65 15.01 10.66
CA ASN A 177 14.01 14.76 10.20
C ASN A 177 14.19 13.38 9.54
N ARG A 178 13.11 12.65 9.35
CA ARG A 178 13.15 11.27 8.82
C ARG A 178 14.10 10.36 9.61
N GLU A 179 13.98 10.40 10.95
CA GLU A 179 14.78 9.61 11.86
C GLU A 179 14.18 8.21 12.15
N TYR A 180 12.89 8.01 11.86
CA TYR A 180 12.17 6.75 12.05
C TYR A 180 11.68 6.17 10.74
N THR A 181 11.53 7.03 9.74
CA THR A 181 10.94 6.68 8.44
C THR A 181 11.76 7.30 7.32
N VAL A 182 11.92 6.57 6.22
CA VAL A 182 12.57 7.09 5.00
C VAL A 182 11.63 6.84 3.83
N PRO A 183 11.20 7.86 3.05
CA PRO A 183 10.28 7.67 1.93
C PRO A 183 10.80 6.63 0.94
N TYR A 184 9.92 5.75 0.47
CA TYR A 184 10.24 4.72 -0.51
C TYR A 184 9.72 5.08 -1.89
N GLN A 185 8.41 5.29 -2.01
CA GLN A 185 7.76 5.72 -3.24
C GLN A 185 6.64 6.71 -2.92
N GLY A 186 6.44 7.71 -3.77
CA GLY A 186 5.27 8.58 -3.72
C GLY A 186 4.11 7.95 -4.51
N ILE A 187 2.90 8.07 -3.99
CA ILE A 187 1.69 7.42 -4.48
C ILE A 187 0.69 8.49 -4.89
N LEU A 188 0.02 8.27 -6.02
CA LEU A 188 -1.12 9.10 -6.47
C LEU A 188 -2.38 8.26 -6.52
N GLY A 189 -3.41 8.68 -5.81
CA GLY A 189 -4.77 8.17 -5.96
C GLY A 189 -5.55 9.00 -6.97
N GLY A 190 -6.13 8.34 -7.97
CA GLY A 190 -6.88 8.97 -9.05
C GLY A 190 -7.84 8.00 -9.72
N ILE A 191 -8.32 8.34 -10.92
CA ILE A 191 -9.30 7.53 -11.64
C ILE A 191 -8.60 6.74 -12.75
N ALA A 192 -8.79 5.41 -12.73
CA ALA A 192 -8.50 4.55 -13.86
C ALA A 192 -9.76 4.06 -14.55
N TYR A 193 -9.62 3.74 -15.84
CA TYR A 193 -10.72 3.17 -16.63
C TYR A 193 -10.18 2.31 -17.77
N ASN A 194 -10.92 1.26 -18.14
CA ASN A 194 -10.67 0.46 -19.35
C ASN A 194 -11.20 1.25 -20.56
N LYS A 195 -10.30 1.70 -21.42
CA LYS A 195 -10.59 2.64 -22.55
C LYS A 195 -11.67 2.09 -23.47
N GLU A 196 -11.60 0.84 -23.85
CA GLU A 196 -12.52 0.20 -24.79
C GLU A 196 -13.90 -0.05 -24.15
N LEU A 197 -13.93 -0.71 -22.99
CA LEU A 197 -15.17 -1.04 -22.30
C LEU A 197 -15.92 0.22 -21.81
N TYR A 198 -15.19 1.23 -21.34
CA TYR A 198 -15.80 2.49 -20.93
C TYR A 198 -16.51 3.15 -22.10
N LYS A 199 -15.86 3.22 -23.27
CA LYS A 199 -16.43 3.77 -24.50
C LYS A 199 -17.63 2.95 -25.01
N GLU A 200 -17.51 1.62 -24.97
CA GLU A 200 -18.61 0.73 -25.39
C GLU A 200 -19.87 0.96 -24.54
N LEU A 201 -19.72 1.06 -23.23
CA LEU A 201 -20.83 1.17 -22.30
C LEU A 201 -21.43 2.58 -22.26
N THR A 202 -20.58 3.62 -22.20
CA THR A 202 -21.05 5.00 -21.97
C THR A 202 -21.16 5.85 -23.22
N GLY A 203 -20.54 5.42 -24.32
CA GLY A 203 -20.40 6.21 -25.55
C GLY A 203 -19.38 7.36 -25.46
N LYS A 204 -18.68 7.53 -24.33
CA LYS A 204 -17.65 8.54 -24.10
C LYS A 204 -16.26 7.90 -24.23
N ASP A 205 -15.27 8.68 -24.67
CA ASP A 205 -13.89 8.19 -24.78
C ASP A 205 -13.20 8.00 -23.42
N ALA A 206 -13.55 8.80 -22.42
CA ALA A 206 -13.00 8.78 -21.07
C ALA A 206 -13.98 9.38 -20.06
N PRO A 207 -13.88 9.06 -18.74
CA PRO A 207 -14.49 9.86 -17.69
C PRO A 207 -13.72 11.20 -17.56
N GLU A 208 -14.40 12.26 -17.13
CA GLU A 208 -13.80 13.59 -16.91
C GLU A 208 -13.84 13.98 -15.43
N THR A 209 -14.82 13.46 -14.69
CA THR A 209 -15.06 13.77 -13.29
C THR A 209 -15.26 12.50 -12.46
N VAL A 210 -15.27 12.65 -11.14
CA VAL A 210 -15.61 11.54 -10.21
C VAL A 210 -17.06 11.10 -10.41
N GLU A 211 -17.97 12.03 -10.74
CA GLU A 211 -19.39 11.76 -10.95
C GLU A 211 -19.64 10.86 -12.16
N ASP A 212 -18.75 10.86 -13.16
CA ASP A 212 -18.84 9.96 -14.31
C ASP A 212 -18.72 8.48 -13.93
N LEU A 213 -18.11 8.17 -12.78
CA LEU A 213 -18.04 6.79 -12.24
C LEU A 213 -19.43 6.26 -11.86
N TRP A 214 -20.34 7.16 -11.53
CA TRP A 214 -21.69 6.79 -11.06
C TRP A 214 -22.72 6.70 -12.19
N ALA A 215 -22.28 6.74 -13.46
CA ALA A 215 -23.14 6.58 -14.62
C ALA A 215 -23.91 5.25 -14.54
N PRO A 216 -25.22 5.22 -14.89
CA PRO A 216 -26.01 3.99 -14.80
C PRO A 216 -25.43 2.81 -15.59
N GLU A 217 -24.73 3.10 -16.68
CA GLU A 217 -24.08 2.13 -17.56
C GLU A 217 -22.92 1.40 -16.89
N LEU A 218 -22.37 1.98 -15.83
CA LEU A 218 -21.25 1.41 -15.04
C LEU A 218 -21.72 0.69 -13.77
N ASN A 219 -23.02 0.54 -13.54
CA ASN A 219 -23.53 -0.12 -12.33
C ASN A 219 -22.91 -1.51 -12.14
N GLY A 220 -22.33 -1.76 -10.95
CA GLY A 220 -21.68 -3.01 -10.63
C GLY A 220 -20.34 -3.25 -11.35
N ARG A 221 -19.73 -2.18 -11.90
CA ARG A 221 -18.47 -2.24 -12.67
C ARG A 221 -17.41 -1.25 -12.15
N VAL A 222 -17.65 -0.56 -11.05
CA VAL A 222 -16.73 0.42 -10.45
C VAL A 222 -16.13 -0.15 -9.17
N VAL A 223 -14.81 -0.03 -9.01
CA VAL A 223 -14.07 -0.39 -7.81
C VAL A 223 -13.57 0.87 -7.10
N LEU A 224 -13.57 0.85 -5.79
CA LEU A 224 -12.86 1.82 -4.96
C LEU A 224 -11.73 1.12 -4.19
N LEU A 225 -10.69 1.87 -3.86
CA LEU A 225 -9.65 1.35 -2.98
C LEU A 225 -10.22 1.05 -1.59
N SER A 226 -9.79 -0.05 -0.98
CA SER A 226 -10.05 -0.35 0.43
C SER A 226 -9.33 0.65 1.36
N GLU A 227 -8.25 1.26 0.88
CA GLU A 227 -7.58 2.38 1.56
C GLU A 227 -8.50 3.60 1.64
N MET A 228 -8.92 3.91 2.87
CA MET A 228 -9.90 4.97 3.17
C MET A 228 -9.44 6.34 2.64
N ARG A 229 -8.18 6.69 2.86
CA ARG A 229 -7.68 8.05 2.55
C ARG A 229 -7.72 8.36 1.07
N ASP A 230 -7.48 7.37 0.23
CA ASP A 230 -7.55 7.54 -1.22
C ASP A 230 -8.99 7.62 -1.70
N SER A 231 -9.82 6.63 -1.38
CA SER A 231 -11.21 6.59 -1.84
C SER A 231 -12.04 7.75 -1.31
N VAL A 232 -11.99 7.99 0.01
CA VAL A 232 -12.72 9.10 0.63
C VAL A 232 -12.11 10.44 0.20
N GLY A 233 -10.78 10.52 0.08
CA GLY A 233 -10.07 11.74 -0.31
C GLY A 233 -10.46 12.23 -1.69
N VAL A 234 -10.40 11.37 -2.72
CA VAL A 234 -10.78 11.72 -4.10
C VAL A 234 -12.25 12.16 -4.19
N ILE A 235 -13.17 11.46 -3.49
CA ILE A 235 -14.58 11.81 -3.48
C ILE A 235 -14.83 13.11 -2.71
N ALA A 236 -14.12 13.34 -1.59
CA ALA A 236 -14.21 14.58 -0.83
C ALA A 236 -13.74 15.80 -1.64
N LEU A 237 -12.64 15.67 -2.38
CA LEU A 237 -12.14 16.70 -3.29
C LEU A 237 -13.18 17.03 -4.37
N ALA A 238 -13.85 16.04 -4.95
CA ALA A 238 -14.93 16.25 -5.91
C ALA A 238 -16.12 17.04 -5.33
N LYS A 239 -16.35 16.92 -4.02
CA LYS A 239 -17.36 17.71 -3.28
C LYS A 239 -16.86 19.10 -2.88
N GLY A 240 -15.64 19.49 -3.26
CA GLY A 240 -15.04 20.78 -2.94
C GLY A 240 -14.51 20.88 -1.50
N LEU A 241 -14.28 19.77 -0.83
CA LEU A 241 -13.68 19.73 0.50
C LEU A 241 -12.15 19.74 0.38
N ASP A 242 -11.49 20.57 1.18
CA ASP A 242 -10.02 20.54 1.29
C ASP A 242 -9.63 19.48 2.34
N ILE A 243 -9.18 18.33 1.86
CA ILE A 243 -8.81 17.17 2.69
C ILE A 243 -7.53 17.41 3.52
N ALA A 244 -6.74 18.44 3.22
CA ALA A 244 -5.57 18.83 3.98
C ALA A 244 -5.90 19.75 5.17
N SER A 245 -7.11 20.29 5.23
CA SER A 245 -7.53 21.32 6.20
C SER A 245 -8.42 20.73 7.30
N ASP A 246 -8.00 20.88 8.56
CA ASP A 246 -8.81 20.51 9.73
C ASP A 246 -10.14 21.27 9.81
N SER A 247 -10.21 22.47 9.26
CA SER A 247 -11.42 23.29 9.27
C SER A 247 -12.38 23.00 8.12
N SER A 248 -11.90 22.43 7.03
CA SER A 248 -12.72 22.00 5.89
C SER A 248 -13.12 20.52 6.00
N PHE A 249 -12.17 19.66 6.31
CA PHE A 249 -12.39 18.22 6.40
C PHE A 249 -12.55 17.78 7.86
N THR A 250 -13.67 18.20 8.46
CA THR A 250 -14.08 17.84 9.82
C THR A 250 -14.64 16.43 9.87
N GLU A 251 -14.89 15.90 11.09
CA GLU A 251 -15.56 14.61 11.27
C GLU A 251 -16.98 14.60 10.64
N ASP A 252 -17.73 15.72 10.75
CA ASP A 252 -19.04 15.84 10.10
C ASP A 252 -18.91 15.80 8.56
N ALA A 253 -17.93 16.48 7.99
CA ALA A 253 -17.67 16.46 6.55
C ALA A 253 -17.28 15.05 6.08
N PHE A 254 -16.40 14.37 6.83
CA PHE A 254 -16.05 12.98 6.58
C PHE A 254 -17.27 12.07 6.59
N ASN A 255 -18.10 12.14 7.63
CA ASN A 255 -19.30 11.31 7.75
C ASN A 255 -20.27 11.56 6.58
N GLY A 256 -20.39 12.81 6.11
CA GLY A 256 -21.18 13.13 4.93
C GLY A 256 -20.67 12.45 3.64
N VAL A 257 -19.35 12.30 3.49
CA VAL A 257 -18.75 11.55 2.37
C VAL A 257 -18.99 10.04 2.54
N ILE A 258 -18.86 9.52 3.76
CA ILE A 258 -19.14 8.12 4.09
C ILE A 258 -20.58 7.75 3.78
N ASP A 259 -21.56 8.60 4.14
CA ASP A 259 -22.98 8.37 3.86
C ASP A 259 -23.26 8.33 2.34
N ASP A 260 -22.61 9.20 1.55
CA ASP A 260 -22.72 9.17 0.10
C ASP A 260 -22.13 7.87 -0.49
N ILE A 261 -20.94 7.44 -0.04
CA ILE A 261 -20.32 6.19 -0.51
C ILE A 261 -21.19 4.99 -0.14
N ALA A 262 -21.76 4.98 1.09
CA ALA A 262 -22.69 3.94 1.51
C ALA A 262 -23.93 3.89 0.62
N GLY A 263 -24.49 5.04 0.25
CA GLY A 263 -25.61 5.15 -0.70
C GLY A 263 -25.25 4.62 -2.09
N LEU A 264 -24.08 5.01 -2.63
CA LEU A 264 -23.58 4.52 -3.91
C LEU A 264 -23.35 3.00 -3.91
N TYR A 265 -22.86 2.44 -2.81
CA TYR A 265 -22.66 1.00 -2.66
C TYR A 265 -24.03 0.27 -2.57
N ALA A 266 -24.95 0.77 -1.77
CA ALA A 266 -26.31 0.21 -1.66
C ALA A 266 -27.07 0.23 -3.01
N ASP A 267 -26.86 1.27 -3.82
CA ASP A 267 -27.43 1.42 -5.17
C ASP A 267 -26.68 0.62 -6.24
N SER A 268 -25.71 -0.22 -5.84
CA SER A 268 -24.86 -1.03 -6.73
C SER A 268 -24.04 -0.20 -7.75
N LYS A 269 -23.76 1.06 -7.46
CA LYS A 269 -22.85 1.89 -8.26
C LYS A 269 -21.40 1.41 -8.06
N ILE A 270 -21.05 1.09 -6.83
CA ILE A 270 -19.76 0.51 -6.46
C ILE A 270 -19.92 -1.01 -6.40
N LYS A 271 -19.01 -1.73 -7.06
CA LYS A 271 -18.98 -3.19 -7.04
C LYS A 271 -18.24 -3.76 -5.83
N ALA A 272 -17.09 -3.15 -5.52
CA ALA A 272 -16.21 -3.64 -4.46
C ALA A 272 -15.32 -2.53 -3.92
N PHE A 273 -14.77 -2.79 -2.73
CA PHE A 273 -13.61 -2.12 -2.16
C PHE A 273 -12.47 -3.13 -2.18
N ALA A 274 -11.31 -2.76 -2.74
CA ALA A 274 -10.20 -3.68 -2.95
C ALA A 274 -8.85 -2.99 -2.70
N GLY A 275 -7.88 -3.76 -2.20
CA GLY A 275 -6.47 -3.40 -2.21
C GLY A 275 -5.85 -3.71 -3.58
N ASN A 276 -4.58 -4.09 -3.65
CA ASN A 276 -3.91 -4.37 -4.93
C ASN A 276 -4.62 -5.43 -5.79
N GLU A 277 -5.46 -6.29 -5.22
CA GLU A 277 -6.22 -7.29 -5.98
C GLU A 277 -7.22 -6.70 -6.98
N TYR A 278 -7.48 -5.38 -6.94
CA TYR A 278 -8.29 -4.73 -7.97
C TYR A 278 -7.69 -4.87 -9.38
N MET A 279 -6.36 -5.02 -9.49
CA MET A 279 -5.69 -5.23 -10.77
C MET A 279 -6.21 -6.49 -11.48
N ASP A 280 -6.44 -7.58 -10.74
CA ASP A 280 -7.05 -8.80 -11.26
C ASP A 280 -8.46 -8.56 -11.78
N GLY A 281 -9.24 -7.75 -11.08
CA GLY A 281 -10.59 -7.36 -11.49
C GLY A 281 -10.62 -6.57 -12.80
N PHE A 282 -9.66 -5.66 -13.01
CA PHE A 282 -9.47 -4.97 -14.30
C PHE A 282 -9.00 -5.93 -15.40
N ALA A 283 -8.04 -6.81 -15.11
CA ALA A 283 -7.51 -7.78 -16.07
C ALA A 283 -8.59 -8.74 -16.58
N ASN A 284 -9.52 -9.13 -15.71
CA ASN A 284 -10.66 -10.01 -16.01
C ASN A 284 -11.89 -9.24 -16.53
N ASP A 285 -11.77 -7.94 -16.83
CA ASP A 285 -12.86 -7.06 -17.27
C ASP A 285 -14.05 -7.02 -16.30
N GLU A 286 -13.84 -7.33 -15.02
CA GLU A 286 -14.85 -7.19 -13.98
C GLU A 286 -15.09 -5.73 -13.61
N TYR A 287 -14.02 -4.92 -13.59
CA TYR A 287 -14.07 -3.49 -13.36
C TYR A 287 -13.84 -2.74 -14.67
N VAL A 288 -14.60 -1.68 -14.86
CA VAL A 288 -14.48 -0.79 -16.03
C VAL A 288 -13.84 0.54 -15.64
N ALA A 289 -14.08 1.00 -14.43
CA ALA A 289 -13.48 2.20 -13.88
C ALA A 289 -13.36 2.09 -12.36
N GLY A 290 -12.55 2.97 -11.75
CA GLY A 290 -12.41 3.01 -10.31
C GLY A 290 -11.42 4.06 -9.83
N ILE A 291 -11.37 4.24 -8.51
CA ILE A 291 -10.31 4.99 -7.83
C ILE A 291 -9.21 4.00 -7.52
N VAL A 292 -8.00 4.24 -8.04
CA VAL A 292 -6.86 3.33 -7.98
C VAL A 292 -5.55 4.11 -7.86
N TRP A 293 -4.43 3.40 -7.69
CA TRP A 293 -3.10 3.98 -7.65
C TRP A 293 -2.47 4.07 -9.06
N SER A 294 -1.75 5.17 -9.29
CA SER A 294 -1.23 5.52 -10.62
C SER A 294 -0.23 4.50 -11.18
N GLY A 295 0.70 4.02 -10.37
CA GLY A 295 1.75 3.11 -10.79
C GLY A 295 1.20 1.76 -11.25
N ASP A 296 0.17 1.26 -10.58
CA ASP A 296 -0.48 0.00 -10.94
C ASP A 296 -1.11 0.06 -12.33
N VAL A 297 -1.63 1.24 -12.75
CA VAL A 297 -2.21 1.39 -14.09
C VAL A 297 -1.14 1.24 -15.19
N ILE A 298 0.07 1.74 -14.94
CA ILE A 298 1.19 1.57 -15.85
C ILE A 298 1.58 0.08 -15.92
N GLN A 299 1.66 -0.60 -14.78
CA GLN A 299 1.95 -2.03 -14.70
C GLN A 299 0.86 -2.89 -15.38
N MET A 300 -0.43 -2.53 -15.18
CA MET A 300 -1.54 -3.18 -15.89
C MET A 300 -1.45 -3.03 -17.40
N ASN A 301 -1.05 -1.85 -17.91
CA ASN A 301 -0.83 -1.62 -19.33
C ASN A 301 0.36 -2.42 -19.87
N PHE A 302 1.45 -2.48 -19.11
CA PHE A 302 2.60 -3.31 -19.43
C PHE A 302 2.20 -4.79 -19.54
N SER A 303 1.46 -5.30 -18.56
CA SER A 303 0.95 -6.68 -18.55
C SER A 303 -0.01 -6.98 -19.70
N ALA A 304 -0.82 -6.00 -20.12
CA ALA A 304 -1.72 -6.12 -21.26
C ALA A 304 -0.98 -6.09 -22.61
N GLY A 305 0.25 -5.57 -22.64
CA GLY A 305 1.05 -5.39 -23.87
C GLY A 305 0.62 -4.21 -24.74
N PHE A 306 -0.30 -3.37 -24.26
CA PHE A 306 -0.76 -2.14 -24.91
C PHE A 306 -1.49 -1.23 -23.90
N GLU A 307 -1.73 0.02 -24.30
CA GLU A 307 -2.44 1.03 -23.49
C GLU A 307 -3.95 0.74 -23.35
N LYS A 308 -4.30 -0.34 -22.64
CA LYS A 308 -5.69 -0.77 -22.38
C LYS A 308 -6.40 0.16 -21.39
N TYR A 309 -5.65 0.68 -20.40
CA TYR A 309 -6.20 1.48 -19.31
C TYR A 309 -5.72 2.92 -19.39
N GLY A 310 -6.61 3.84 -19.05
CA GLY A 310 -6.28 5.25 -18.83
C GLY A 310 -6.23 5.55 -17.35
N PHE A 311 -5.41 6.54 -16.97
CA PHE A 311 -5.37 7.12 -15.62
C PHE A 311 -5.35 8.64 -15.73
N PHE A 312 -6.05 9.31 -14.84
CA PHE A 312 -6.00 10.77 -14.72
C PHE A 312 -6.39 11.24 -13.32
N LEU A 313 -5.94 12.45 -12.98
CA LEU A 313 -6.41 13.17 -11.82
C LEU A 313 -7.62 14.02 -12.26
N PRO A 314 -8.79 13.90 -11.59
CA PRO A 314 -9.93 14.77 -11.86
C PRO A 314 -9.57 16.25 -11.71
N ALA A 315 -10.33 17.16 -12.33
CA ALA A 315 -10.13 18.60 -12.14
C ALA A 315 -10.25 19.05 -10.67
N SER A 316 -10.95 18.28 -9.84
CA SER A 316 -11.01 18.46 -8.39
C SER A 316 -9.73 18.07 -7.64
N GLY A 317 -8.77 17.44 -8.33
CA GLY A 317 -7.54 16.90 -7.75
C GLY A 317 -7.58 15.41 -7.44
N GLY A 318 -6.41 14.86 -7.15
CA GLY A 318 -6.23 13.50 -6.64
C GLY A 318 -5.52 13.50 -5.29
N THR A 319 -5.43 12.34 -4.66
CA THR A 319 -4.66 12.19 -3.43
C THR A 319 -3.17 11.98 -3.73
N ILE A 320 -2.32 12.44 -2.82
CA ILE A 320 -0.88 12.14 -2.80
C ILE A 320 -0.47 11.69 -1.41
N SER A 321 0.32 10.64 -1.34
CA SER A 321 0.95 10.13 -0.13
C SER A 321 2.30 9.50 -0.46
N ALA A 322 2.95 8.89 0.52
CA ALA A 322 4.16 8.09 0.28
C ALA A 322 4.13 6.82 1.12
N ASP A 323 4.68 5.75 0.59
CA ASP A 323 5.12 4.63 1.39
C ASP A 323 6.52 4.89 1.91
N VAL A 324 6.79 4.40 3.10
CA VAL A 324 8.05 4.69 3.79
C VAL A 324 8.68 3.43 4.36
N PHE A 325 9.99 3.33 4.22
CA PHE A 325 10.76 2.35 4.96
C PHE A 325 10.71 2.64 6.46
N THR A 326 10.49 1.63 7.25
CA THR A 326 10.62 1.70 8.71
C THR A 326 11.02 0.35 9.30
N VAL A 327 11.65 0.37 10.47
CA VAL A 327 12.18 -0.81 11.16
C VAL A 327 11.32 -1.06 12.39
N PRO A 328 10.57 -2.18 12.48
CA PRO A 328 9.77 -2.52 13.66
C PRO A 328 10.63 -2.63 14.93
N MET A 329 10.03 -2.37 16.09
CA MET A 329 10.72 -2.38 17.37
C MET A 329 11.39 -3.73 17.69
N GLY A 330 10.78 -4.85 17.28
CA GLY A 330 11.28 -6.20 17.47
C GLY A 330 12.30 -6.69 16.45
N ALA A 331 12.60 -5.90 15.40
CA ALA A 331 13.55 -6.27 14.35
C ALA A 331 14.99 -6.32 14.87
N THR A 332 15.74 -7.35 14.46
CA THR A 332 17.11 -7.60 14.93
C THR A 332 18.19 -7.26 13.92
N HIS A 333 17.86 -6.86 12.70
CA HIS A 333 18.81 -6.56 11.63
C HIS A 333 18.68 -5.10 11.13
N LYS A 334 18.55 -4.14 12.08
CA LYS A 334 18.39 -2.72 11.76
C LYS A 334 19.50 -2.16 10.88
N LYS A 335 20.76 -2.47 11.17
CA LYS A 335 21.90 -1.97 10.38
C LYS A 335 21.92 -2.55 8.96
N ASN A 336 21.44 -3.78 8.75
CA ASN A 336 21.28 -4.34 7.42
C ASN A 336 20.13 -3.64 6.67
N ALA A 337 19.04 -3.29 7.36
CA ALA A 337 17.94 -2.49 6.79
C ALA A 337 18.42 -1.08 6.40
N GLU A 338 19.19 -0.41 7.26
CA GLU A 338 19.80 0.90 6.96
C GLU A 338 20.74 0.84 5.73
N ALA A 339 21.48 -0.27 5.55
CA ALA A 339 22.31 -0.47 4.37
C ALA A 339 21.46 -0.58 3.08
N LEU A 340 20.33 -1.31 3.13
CA LEU A 340 19.41 -1.42 1.99
C LEU A 340 18.76 -0.07 1.67
N ILE A 341 18.27 0.66 2.67
CA ILE A 341 17.72 2.01 2.50
C ILE A 341 18.77 2.92 1.85
N ASN A 342 19.99 2.93 2.36
CA ASN A 342 21.08 3.72 1.79
C ASN A 342 21.38 3.36 0.33
N TYR A 343 21.28 2.09 -0.05
CA TYR A 343 21.48 1.61 -1.41
C TYR A 343 20.41 2.16 -2.36
N TYR A 344 19.14 2.09 -2.01
CA TYR A 344 18.05 2.62 -2.84
C TYR A 344 17.98 4.15 -2.86
N TYR A 345 18.72 4.83 -1.98
CA TYR A 345 18.88 6.28 -2.00
C TYR A 345 20.10 6.75 -2.81
N ASP A 346 20.81 5.85 -3.50
CA ASP A 346 21.69 6.21 -4.61
C ASP A 346 20.82 6.57 -5.82
N PRO A 347 21.05 7.73 -6.49
CA PRO A 347 20.23 8.18 -7.61
C PRO A 347 20.11 7.21 -8.76
N VAL A 348 21.18 6.43 -9.05
CA VAL A 348 21.16 5.41 -10.12
C VAL A 348 20.20 4.29 -9.75
N ASN A 349 20.35 3.72 -8.55
CA ASN A 349 19.48 2.64 -8.08
C ASN A 349 18.03 3.09 -7.94
N ALA A 350 17.80 4.33 -7.49
CA ALA A 350 16.47 4.92 -7.39
C ALA A 350 15.81 5.10 -8.78
N ALA A 351 16.57 5.50 -9.79
CA ALA A 351 16.06 5.64 -11.16
C ALA A 351 15.71 4.29 -11.78
N GLU A 352 16.58 3.28 -11.61
CA GLU A 352 16.31 1.93 -12.10
C GLU A 352 15.05 1.33 -11.44
N LEU A 353 14.91 1.50 -10.11
CA LEU A 353 13.72 1.06 -9.40
C LEU A 353 12.45 1.79 -9.88
N ALA A 354 12.50 3.13 -10.00
CA ALA A 354 11.36 3.93 -10.47
C ALA A 354 10.94 3.56 -11.89
N ALA A 355 11.88 3.21 -12.76
CA ALA A 355 11.62 2.73 -14.12
C ALA A 355 10.78 1.45 -14.15
N TRP A 356 10.91 0.62 -13.14
CA TRP A 356 10.15 -0.63 -13.02
C TRP A 356 8.85 -0.46 -12.27
N VAL A 357 8.90 0.11 -11.03
CA VAL A 357 7.72 0.20 -10.16
C VAL A 357 6.72 1.26 -10.62
N ASN A 358 7.18 2.23 -11.44
CA ASN A 358 6.35 3.28 -12.04
C ASN A 358 5.66 4.21 -11.04
N TYR A 359 6.26 4.39 -9.86
CA TYR A 359 5.81 5.31 -8.82
C TYR A 359 6.79 6.47 -8.66
N ILE A 360 6.38 7.52 -7.93
CA ILE A 360 7.19 8.73 -7.76
C ILE A 360 8.38 8.42 -6.87
N THR A 361 9.61 8.57 -7.40
CA THR A 361 10.81 8.42 -6.58
C THR A 361 11.04 9.64 -5.68
N PRO A 362 11.31 9.42 -4.37
CA PRO A 362 11.62 10.50 -3.44
C PRO A 362 13.10 10.92 -3.45
N VAL A 363 13.91 10.47 -4.44
CA VAL A 363 15.37 10.61 -4.42
C VAL A 363 15.81 11.72 -5.37
N VAL A 364 16.48 12.74 -4.83
CA VAL A 364 17.12 13.80 -5.62
C VAL A 364 18.20 13.21 -6.52
N GLY A 365 18.19 13.62 -7.79
CA GLY A 365 19.14 13.13 -8.82
C GLY A 365 18.65 11.92 -9.60
N ALA A 366 17.60 11.23 -9.16
CA ALA A 366 17.05 10.09 -9.89
C ALA A 366 16.48 10.48 -11.26
N TYR A 367 15.91 11.68 -11.40
CA TYR A 367 15.40 12.18 -12.68
C TYR A 367 16.50 12.27 -13.74
N GLU A 368 17.67 12.80 -13.40
CA GLU A 368 18.82 12.93 -14.31
C GLU A 368 19.38 11.56 -14.71
N GLU A 369 19.30 10.56 -13.83
CA GLU A 369 19.67 9.20 -14.15
C GLU A 369 18.61 8.51 -15.02
N ALA A 370 17.33 8.74 -14.76
CA ALA A 370 16.23 8.21 -15.57
C ALA A 370 16.29 8.69 -17.03
N ILE A 371 16.65 9.96 -17.29
CA ILE A 371 16.87 10.48 -18.65
C ILE A 371 17.92 9.65 -19.41
N LYS A 372 18.94 9.14 -18.71
CA LYS A 372 20.00 8.33 -19.34
C LYS A 372 19.54 6.90 -19.63
N LEU A 373 18.64 6.37 -18.79
CA LEU A 373 18.07 5.04 -18.94
C LEU A 373 17.01 5.02 -20.04
N ASP A 374 16.03 5.90 -19.93
CA ASP A 374 14.90 6.03 -20.84
C ASP A 374 14.35 7.47 -20.80
N PRO A 375 14.60 8.30 -21.85
CA PRO A 375 14.06 9.65 -21.91
C PRO A 375 12.52 9.73 -21.89
N GLU A 376 11.82 8.73 -22.45
CA GLU A 376 10.34 8.71 -22.46
C GLU A 376 9.79 8.47 -21.07
N LEU A 377 10.45 7.63 -20.29
CA LEU A 377 10.12 7.41 -18.88
C LEU A 377 10.25 8.71 -18.07
N ALA A 378 11.33 9.47 -18.29
CA ALA A 378 11.57 10.72 -17.57
C ALA A 378 10.51 11.80 -17.88
N GLU A 379 9.82 11.73 -19.04
CA GLU A 379 8.70 12.61 -19.38
C GLU A 379 7.37 12.19 -18.71
N ASN A 380 7.29 11.00 -18.12
CA ASN A 380 6.09 10.51 -17.48
C ASN A 380 5.84 11.21 -16.13
N LYS A 381 4.84 12.09 -16.08
CA LYS A 381 4.50 12.88 -14.89
C LYS A 381 3.91 12.06 -13.74
N LEU A 382 3.50 10.83 -13.97
CA LEU A 382 3.07 9.92 -12.90
C LEU A 382 4.25 9.35 -12.12
N ILE A 383 5.47 9.43 -12.67
CA ILE A 383 6.72 8.97 -12.06
C ILE A 383 7.60 10.16 -11.68
N PHE A 384 7.68 11.17 -12.56
CA PHE A 384 8.45 12.39 -12.38
C PHE A 384 7.55 13.61 -12.53
N PRO A 385 6.67 13.89 -11.53
CA PRO A 385 5.73 15.00 -11.61
C PRO A 385 6.44 16.35 -11.57
N ASP A 386 6.00 17.27 -12.43
CA ASP A 386 6.41 18.66 -12.34
C ASP A 386 5.58 19.41 -11.28
N GLU A 387 5.98 20.65 -10.97
CA GLU A 387 5.31 21.51 -9.98
C GLU A 387 3.83 21.75 -10.33
N ALA A 388 3.52 21.90 -11.63
CA ALA A 388 2.14 22.15 -12.08
C ALA A 388 1.26 20.91 -11.87
N PHE A 389 1.81 19.71 -12.08
CA PHE A 389 1.12 18.45 -11.82
C PHE A 389 0.90 18.25 -10.30
N LEU A 390 1.92 18.46 -9.49
CA LEU A 390 1.83 18.36 -8.03
C LEU A 390 0.82 19.36 -7.43
N ALA A 391 0.63 20.52 -8.04
CA ALA A 391 -0.38 21.49 -7.61
C ALA A 391 -1.83 20.96 -7.74
N SER A 392 -2.07 19.89 -8.50
CA SER A 392 -3.35 19.20 -8.60
C SER A 392 -3.51 18.03 -7.64
N THR A 393 -2.57 17.85 -6.70
CA THR A 393 -2.61 16.77 -5.72
C THR A 393 -2.76 17.30 -4.31
N HIS A 394 -3.42 16.51 -3.46
CA HIS A 394 -3.75 16.89 -2.09
C HIS A 394 -3.39 15.77 -1.12
N ALA A 395 -2.57 16.08 -0.12
CA ALA A 395 -2.29 15.15 0.96
C ALA A 395 -3.47 15.12 1.94
N PHE A 396 -3.88 13.93 2.34
CA PHE A 396 -4.86 13.79 3.39
C PHE A 396 -4.25 14.25 4.73
N ARG A 397 -4.99 15.06 5.49
CA ARG A 397 -4.51 15.58 6.76
C ARG A 397 -4.19 14.47 7.78
N ALA A 398 -3.30 14.76 8.70
CA ALA A 398 -3.09 13.88 9.85
C ALA A 398 -4.36 13.81 10.70
N LEU A 399 -4.66 12.61 11.19
CA LEU A 399 -5.78 12.37 12.10
C LEU A 399 -5.27 12.24 13.52
N THR A 400 -6.06 12.70 14.49
CA THR A 400 -5.87 12.34 15.88
C THR A 400 -6.18 10.85 16.10
N ALA A 401 -5.68 10.25 17.18
CA ALA A 401 -5.97 8.84 17.47
C ALA A 401 -7.49 8.56 17.62
N ALA A 402 -8.27 9.53 18.10
CA ALA A 402 -9.72 9.41 18.19
C ALA A 402 -10.40 9.45 16.83
N GLU A 403 -9.97 10.35 15.95
CA GLU A 403 -10.45 10.41 14.55
C GLU A 403 -10.04 9.17 13.76
N GLU A 404 -8.81 8.68 13.89
CA GLU A 404 -8.38 7.44 13.24
C GLU A 404 -9.33 6.28 13.59
N GLN A 405 -9.67 6.12 14.85
CA GLN A 405 -10.59 5.07 15.28
C GLN A 405 -12.02 5.30 14.79
N SER A 406 -12.52 6.54 14.86
CA SER A 406 -13.86 6.90 14.38
C SER A 406 -13.99 6.69 12.86
N PHE A 407 -13.04 7.21 12.08
CA PHE A 407 -13.04 7.14 10.63
C PHE A 407 -12.86 5.69 10.14
N ALA A 408 -11.91 4.94 10.69
CA ALA A 408 -11.73 3.53 10.35
C ALA A 408 -12.98 2.70 10.68
N THR A 409 -13.68 3.01 11.80
CA THR A 409 -14.92 2.32 12.17
C THR A 409 -16.03 2.62 11.15
N ALA A 410 -16.19 3.88 10.74
CA ALA A 410 -17.21 4.28 9.78
C ALA A 410 -16.93 3.68 8.41
N TRP A 411 -15.66 3.74 7.95
CA TRP A 411 -15.22 3.15 6.69
C TRP A 411 -15.45 1.63 6.65
N GLY A 412 -15.03 0.91 7.69
CA GLY A 412 -15.23 -0.54 7.77
C GLY A 412 -16.71 -0.95 7.71
N ARG A 413 -17.64 -0.14 8.23
CA ARG A 413 -19.09 -0.40 8.09
C ARG A 413 -19.52 -0.30 6.63
N VAL A 414 -19.06 0.72 5.92
CA VAL A 414 -19.41 0.88 4.50
C VAL A 414 -18.89 -0.31 3.68
N GLN A 415 -17.65 -0.73 3.92
CA GLN A 415 -17.07 -1.89 3.23
C GLN A 415 -17.84 -3.18 3.50
N LEU A 416 -18.44 -3.31 4.67
CA LEU A 416 -19.29 -4.46 5.05
C LEU A 416 -20.75 -4.33 4.58
N GLY A 417 -21.13 -3.21 3.98
CA GLY A 417 -22.50 -2.96 3.52
C GLY A 417 -23.48 -2.71 4.68
N ALA A 418 -23.02 -2.14 5.80
CA ALA A 418 -23.77 -1.97 7.04
C ALA A 418 -24.04 -0.49 7.37
#